data_53224f74918e68b5dea911fa4798ca62
#
_entry.id   53224f74918e68b5dea911fa4798ca62
#
_cell.length_a   1.000
_cell.length_b   1.000
_cell.length_c   1.000
_cell.angle_alpha   90.00
_cell.angle_beta   90.00
_cell.angle_gamma   90.00
#
_symmetry.space_group_name_H-M   'P 1'
#
loop_
_entity.id
_entity.type
_entity.pdbx_description
1 polymer ?
#
loop_
_entity_poly.entity_id
_entity_poly.type
_entity_poly.pdbx_seq_one_letter_code
_entity_poly.pdbx_strand_id
1 'polypeptide(L)'
;MVDRDIIMVDFDGTLTKGGRFWTNDEILPNQKMIDWVNKKYREANCIIIYTARPYEVMRETVAWLIKHGVKYHGINMDKPGAQMYIDDKAIDPFMLLNNEE
;
A
#
# COMPACT_ATOMS: atom_id res chain seq x y z
N MET A 1 14.45 15.81 -18.09
CA MET A 1 14.18 14.44 -17.63
C MET A 1 13.51 14.50 -16.26
N VAL A 2 12.49 13.73 -16.08
CA VAL A 2 11.77 13.67 -14.80
C VAL A 2 12.35 12.52 -13.99
N ASP A 3 12.76 12.81 -12.75
CA ASP A 3 13.20 11.76 -11.83
C ASP A 3 12.03 10.89 -11.44
N ARG A 4 12.27 9.59 -11.42
CA ARG A 4 11.25 8.60 -11.06
C ARG A 4 11.69 7.87 -9.82
N ASP A 5 10.79 7.81 -8.87
CA ASP A 5 11.06 7.13 -7.60
C ASP A 5 10.49 5.73 -7.62
N ILE A 6 11.07 4.87 -6.80
CA ILE A 6 10.46 3.60 -6.43
C ILE A 6 9.80 3.84 -5.09
N ILE A 7 8.48 3.68 -5.05
CA ILE A 7 7.69 3.95 -3.85
C ILE A 7 7.13 2.62 -3.35
N MET A 8 7.53 2.22 -2.14
CA MET A 8 7.06 1.01 -1.49
C MET A 8 5.87 1.38 -0.62
N VAL A 9 4.74 0.72 -0.81
CA VAL A 9 3.49 1.05 -0.13
C VAL A 9 2.99 -0.17 0.64
N ASP A 10 2.81 0.00 1.95
CA ASP A 10 2.22 -1.05 2.78
C ASP A 10 0.74 -1.25 2.42
N PHE A 11 0.21 -2.42 2.76
CA PHE A 11 -1.18 -2.77 2.45
C PHE A 11 -2.10 -2.55 3.64
N ASP A 12 -2.02 -3.42 4.65
CA ASP A 12 -2.90 -3.37 5.83
C ASP A 12 -2.60 -2.13 6.67
N GLY A 13 -3.63 -1.33 6.93
CA GLY A 13 -3.49 -0.11 7.71
C GLY A 13 -2.95 1.09 6.93
N THR A 14 -2.65 0.91 5.64
CA THR A 14 -2.17 1.98 4.77
C THR A 14 -3.12 2.16 3.59
N LEU A 15 -3.20 1.16 2.70
CA LEU A 15 -4.20 1.16 1.62
C LEU A 15 -5.58 0.76 2.14
N THR A 16 -5.63 0.06 3.25
CA THR A 16 -6.86 -0.39 3.89
C THR A 16 -7.07 0.32 5.21
N LYS A 17 -8.30 0.34 5.67
CA LYS A 17 -8.67 0.76 7.02
C LYS A 17 -9.78 -0.17 7.50
N GLY A 18 -9.59 -0.71 8.71
CA GLY A 18 -10.53 -1.68 9.27
C GLY A 18 -10.44 -3.03 8.56
N GLY A 19 -10.89 -4.07 9.25
CA GLY A 19 -10.83 -5.43 8.77
C GLY A 19 -9.43 -6.02 8.88
N ARG A 20 -9.37 -7.35 8.86
CA ARG A 20 -8.10 -8.09 8.91
C ARG A 20 -8.25 -9.32 8.03
N PHE A 21 -7.19 -9.68 7.32
CA PHE A 21 -7.28 -10.77 6.34
C PHE A 21 -7.58 -12.14 6.97
N TRP A 22 -7.36 -12.30 8.26
CA TRP A 22 -7.63 -13.56 8.97
C TRP A 22 -8.99 -13.58 9.68
N THR A 23 -9.83 -12.58 9.47
CA THR A 23 -11.18 -12.54 10.02
C THR A 23 -12.19 -12.49 8.89
N ASN A 24 -13.48 -12.53 9.25
CA ASN A 24 -14.56 -12.36 8.27
C ASN A 24 -14.95 -10.88 8.09
N ASP A 25 -14.20 -9.97 8.70
CA ASP A 25 -14.48 -8.55 8.58
C ASP A 25 -14.23 -8.06 7.16
N GLU A 26 -15.07 -7.18 6.69
CA GLU A 26 -14.84 -6.53 5.41
C GLU A 26 -13.61 -5.61 5.50
N ILE A 27 -12.72 -5.70 4.53
CA ILE A 27 -11.52 -4.87 4.46
C ILE A 27 -11.88 -3.61 3.69
N LEU A 28 -11.92 -2.49 4.38
CA LEU A 28 -12.34 -1.21 3.80
C LEU A 28 -11.16 -0.47 3.17
N PRO A 29 -11.40 0.24 2.06
CA PRO A 29 -10.33 1.01 1.42
C PRO A 29 -10.07 2.34 2.13
N ASN A 30 -8.80 2.73 2.18
CA ASN A 30 -8.40 4.08 2.49
C ASN A 30 -8.34 4.84 1.15
N GLN A 31 -9.44 5.44 0.76
CA GLN A 31 -9.56 6.02 -0.58
C GLN A 31 -8.56 7.15 -0.82
N LYS A 32 -8.29 7.97 0.18
CA LYS A 32 -7.30 9.05 0.04
C LYS A 32 -5.91 8.50 -0.27
N MET A 33 -5.54 7.40 0.38
CA MET A 33 -4.25 6.77 0.14
C MET A 33 -4.20 6.14 -1.25
N ILE A 34 -5.27 5.48 -1.65
CA ILE A 34 -5.38 4.89 -3.01
C ILE A 34 -5.26 5.98 -4.06
N ASP A 35 -5.94 7.10 -3.86
CA ASP A 35 -5.89 8.23 -4.81
C ASP A 35 -4.48 8.79 -4.92
N TRP A 36 -3.78 8.91 -3.79
CA TRP A 36 -2.40 9.39 -3.77
C TRP A 36 -1.48 8.44 -4.54
N VAL A 37 -1.59 7.13 -4.27
CA VAL A 37 -0.78 6.11 -4.95
C VAL A 37 -1.05 6.13 -6.45
N ASN A 38 -2.32 6.21 -6.85
CA ASN A 38 -2.68 6.23 -8.26
C ASN A 38 -2.18 7.48 -8.96
N LYS A 39 -2.16 8.61 -8.26
CA LYS A 39 -1.56 9.85 -8.79
C LYS A 39 -0.06 9.66 -9.05
N LYS A 40 0.66 9.07 -8.09
CA LYS A 40 2.08 8.79 -8.24
C LYS A 40 2.35 7.80 -9.36
N TYR A 41 1.49 6.81 -9.53
CA TYR A 41 1.56 5.89 -10.66
C TYR A 41 1.45 6.64 -11.98
N ARG A 42 0.46 7.56 -12.10
CA ARG A 42 0.27 8.35 -13.32
C ARG A 42 1.44 9.29 -13.58
N GLU A 43 2.14 9.70 -12.54
CA GLU A 43 3.35 10.52 -12.64
C GLU A 43 4.59 9.69 -12.99
N ALA A 44 4.37 8.42 -13.33
CA ALA A 44 5.39 7.48 -13.79
C ALA A 44 6.38 7.02 -12.71
N ASN A 45 6.01 7.12 -11.44
CA ASN A 45 6.77 6.47 -10.38
C ASN A 45 6.49 4.97 -10.37
N CYS A 46 7.45 4.18 -9.90
CA CYS A 46 7.30 2.74 -9.78
C CYS A 46 6.67 2.43 -8.42
N ILE A 47 5.50 1.83 -8.43
CA ILE A 47 4.75 1.51 -7.19
C ILE A 47 4.91 0.04 -6.88
N ILE A 48 5.44 -0.28 -5.70
CA ILE A 48 5.58 -1.65 -5.22
C ILE A 48 4.77 -1.78 -3.94
N ILE A 49 3.81 -2.69 -3.93
CA ILE A 49 3.09 -3.05 -2.71
C ILE A 49 4.00 -3.93 -1.87
N TYR A 50 4.18 -3.58 -0.59
CA TYR A 50 5.13 -4.26 0.29
C TYR A 50 4.40 -4.61 1.59
N THR A 51 3.99 -5.88 1.74
CA THR A 51 3.07 -6.29 2.78
C THR A 51 3.60 -7.45 3.62
N ALA A 52 3.28 -7.42 4.92
CA ALA A 52 3.58 -8.53 5.83
C ALA A 52 2.63 -9.73 5.63
N ARG A 53 1.61 -9.59 4.79
CA ARG A 53 0.73 -10.72 4.48
C ARG A 53 1.55 -11.88 3.93
N PRO A 54 1.24 -13.13 4.34
CA PRO A 54 1.94 -14.29 3.81
C PRO A 54 1.55 -14.54 2.35
N TYR A 55 2.45 -15.20 1.64
CA TYR A 55 2.27 -15.51 0.22
C TYR A 55 0.97 -16.28 -0.05
N GLU A 56 0.51 -17.07 0.91
CA GLU A 56 -0.70 -17.89 0.79
C GLU A 56 -1.96 -17.05 0.56
N VAL A 57 -1.95 -15.77 0.93
CA VAL A 57 -3.10 -14.88 0.72
C VAL A 57 -2.86 -13.88 -0.41
N MET A 58 -1.92 -14.16 -1.29
CA MET A 58 -1.63 -13.27 -2.42
C MET A 58 -2.82 -13.10 -3.35
N ARG A 59 -3.53 -14.19 -3.65
CA ARG A 59 -4.69 -14.14 -4.55
C ARG A 59 -5.74 -13.16 -4.03
N GLU A 60 -6.09 -13.26 -2.76
CA GLU A 60 -7.10 -12.40 -2.12
C GLU A 60 -6.63 -10.95 -2.09
N THR A 61 -5.35 -10.74 -1.84
CA THR A 61 -4.75 -9.40 -1.79
C THR A 61 -4.80 -8.73 -3.16
N VAL A 62 -4.41 -9.46 -4.20
CA VAL A 62 -4.45 -8.96 -5.58
C VAL A 62 -5.90 -8.69 -6.01
N ALA A 63 -6.82 -9.57 -5.66
CA ALA A 63 -8.24 -9.39 -5.98
C ALA A 63 -8.78 -8.10 -5.35
N TRP A 64 -8.38 -7.82 -4.12
CA TRP A 64 -8.78 -6.58 -3.44
C TRP A 64 -8.21 -5.35 -4.15
N LEU A 65 -6.93 -5.40 -4.53
CA LEU A 65 -6.28 -4.29 -5.25
C LEU A 65 -7.00 -4.01 -6.57
N ILE A 66 -7.36 -5.05 -7.29
CA ILE A 66 -8.12 -4.91 -8.56
C ILE A 66 -9.49 -4.31 -8.29
N LYS A 67 -10.20 -4.83 -7.30
CA LYS A 67 -11.56 -4.35 -6.97
C LYS A 67 -11.57 -2.86 -6.66
N HIS A 68 -10.55 -2.37 -5.97
CA HIS A 68 -10.50 -0.98 -5.54
C HIS A 68 -9.66 -0.08 -6.46
N GLY A 69 -9.26 -0.61 -7.62
CA GLY A 69 -8.62 0.19 -8.66
C GLY A 69 -7.23 0.70 -8.31
N VAL A 70 -6.50 -0.02 -7.44
CA VAL A 70 -5.14 0.38 -7.08
C VAL A 70 -4.19 0.06 -8.22
N LYS A 71 -3.39 1.04 -8.63
CA LYS A 71 -2.39 0.89 -9.68
C LYS A 71 -1.03 0.60 -9.05
N TYR A 72 -0.36 -0.45 -9.52
CA TYR A 72 0.96 -0.82 -9.00
C TYR A 72 1.71 -1.62 -10.05
N HIS A 73 3.03 -1.74 -9.87
CA HIS A 73 3.91 -2.47 -10.79
C HIS A 73 4.31 -3.83 -10.25
N GLY A 74 4.41 -3.97 -8.94
CA GLY A 74 4.80 -5.22 -8.33
C GLY A 74 4.30 -5.34 -6.91
N ILE A 75 4.43 -6.55 -6.34
CA ILE A 75 4.00 -6.83 -4.98
C ILE A 75 5.00 -7.76 -4.31
N ASN A 76 5.43 -7.39 -3.10
CA ASN A 76 6.28 -8.22 -2.26
C ASN A 76 5.49 -8.64 -1.03
N MET A 77 5.32 -9.96 -0.88
CA MET A 77 4.67 -10.56 0.28
C MET A 77 5.72 -10.91 1.35
N ASP A 78 5.25 -11.31 2.52
CA ASP A 78 6.11 -11.80 3.61
C ASP A 78 7.13 -10.77 4.13
N LYS A 79 6.78 -9.49 4.07
CA LYS A 79 7.56 -8.45 4.75
C LYS A 79 7.68 -8.81 6.23
N PRO A 80 8.87 -8.68 6.86
CA PRO A 80 8.99 -8.94 8.29
C PRO A 80 7.98 -8.13 9.10
N GLY A 81 7.13 -8.83 9.86
CA GLY A 81 6.14 -8.18 10.71
C GLY A 81 6.79 -7.74 12.02
N ALA A 82 7.02 -6.46 12.16
CA ALA A 82 7.66 -5.89 13.33
C ALA A 82 6.74 -4.86 14.00
N GLN A 83 6.97 -4.65 15.29
CA GLN A 83 6.26 -3.60 16.02
C GLN A 83 6.79 -2.21 15.68
N MET A 84 8.00 -2.11 15.13
CA MET A 84 8.63 -0.83 14.86
C MET A 84 9.61 -0.97 13.69
N TYR A 85 9.54 -0.03 12.76
CA TYR A 85 10.48 0.08 11.65
C TYR A 85 11.19 1.43 11.79
N ILE A 86 12.50 1.38 12.03
CA ILE A 86 13.33 2.59 12.10
C ILE A 86 14.02 2.71 10.76
N ASP A 87 13.61 3.70 9.97
CA ASP A 87 14.02 3.83 8.57
C ASP A 87 14.01 5.30 8.19
N ASP A 88 15.09 5.78 7.61
CA ASP A 88 15.23 7.19 7.23
C ASP A 88 14.34 7.56 6.02
N LYS A 89 13.77 6.58 5.33
CA LYS A 89 12.93 6.81 4.14
C LYS A 89 11.46 6.56 4.39
N ALA A 90 11.10 6.00 5.54
CA ALA A 90 9.72 5.68 5.84
C ALA A 90 8.93 6.95 6.16
N ILE A 91 7.73 7.04 5.62
CA ILE A 91 6.82 8.15 5.85
C ILE A 91 5.50 7.59 6.38
N ASP A 92 5.01 8.16 7.47
CA ASP A 92 3.70 7.80 8.01
C ASP A 92 2.60 8.26 7.04
N PRO A 93 1.67 7.37 6.67
CA PRO A 93 0.63 7.72 5.68
C PRO A 93 -0.24 8.90 6.09
N PHE A 94 -0.55 9.01 7.37
CA PHE A 94 -1.36 10.11 7.87
C PHE A 94 -0.63 11.46 7.66
N MET A 95 0.66 11.50 7.99
CA MET A 95 1.46 12.70 7.78
C MET A 95 1.59 13.04 6.31
N LEU A 96 1.79 12.01 5.47
CA LEU A 96 1.90 12.19 4.02
C LEU A 96 0.64 12.82 3.44
N LEU A 97 -0.52 12.27 3.77
CA LEU A 97 -1.79 12.75 3.21
C LEU A 97 -2.14 14.16 3.70
N ASN A 98 -1.80 14.49 4.93
CA ASN A 98 -2.06 15.82 5.46
C ASN A 98 -1.17 16.90 4.85
N ASN A 99 0.04 16.53 4.42
CA ASN A 99 0.97 17.48 3.81
C ASN A 99 0.72 17.68 2.31
N GLU A 100 -0.07 16.82 1.68
CA GLU A 100 -0.37 16.89 0.25
C GLU A 100 -1.57 17.76 -0.08
N GLU A 101 -2.28 18.22 0.92
CA GLU A 101 -3.48 19.06 0.72
C GLU A 101 -3.15 20.52 0.44
#